data_196bb32e9a5fef4024e414cfaafebd78
#
_entry.id   196bb32e9a5fef4024e414cfaafebd78
#
_cell.length_a   1.000
_cell.length_b   1.000
_cell.length_c   1.000
_cell.angle_alpha   90.00
_cell.angle_beta   90.00
_cell.angle_gamma   90.00
#
_symmetry.space_group_name_H-M   'P 1'
#
loop_
_entity.id
_entity.type
_entity.pdbx_description
1 polymer ?
#
loop_
_entity_poly.entity_id
_entity_poly.type
_entity_poly.pdbx_seq_one_letter_code
_entity_poly.pdbx_strand_id
1 'polypeptide(L)'
;MPTKTVDLIFFRLCGVGSFIMINLEKEIREQPGVLSGLEKVNGETVRALVADAKSKGVKNICFAARGTSDHASIYAQYIFGVYAGLPCSLATPSVISKYGAKVEYKDTLVIGVSQSGQAADVRAVIRDAKECGCITAAVTNNEDSPLAKEADYHLFCAAGPEVSIAATKTFTSQMYILAMLCREWSGSEELARLLSGVPAAVTEVLDTVPAILDGFNAQYKDIKCGTVLGRGMTYPVALEGALKILETNRVKMKGYPISDFHHGPMAQIYAGDTVFLLASDGPVMCDAVEILADLDRIGADTIIITDKPDFAAGRKNAIVLPSLGSDTAAPFTMAVTLQLIALKLTEVRGIDPDVSDVLNKVTVTM
;
A
#
# COMPACT_ATOMS: atom_id res chain seq x y z
N MET A 1 10.58 15.77 33.25
CA MET A 1 9.14 15.46 33.24
C MET A 1 9.01 13.99 32.94
N PRO A 2 8.39 13.16 33.79
CA PRO A 2 8.32 11.72 33.57
C PRO A 2 7.25 11.40 32.53
N THR A 3 7.59 10.53 31.64
CA THR A 3 6.91 10.07 30.45
C THR A 3 5.63 9.29 30.78
N LYS A 4 4.47 9.76 30.32
CA LYS A 4 3.17 9.08 30.39
C LYS A 4 3.07 7.79 29.54
N THR A 5 4.17 7.35 28.93
CA THR A 5 4.20 6.27 27.93
C THR A 5 4.29 4.86 28.52
N VAL A 6 4.61 4.73 29.80
CA VAL A 6 4.87 3.42 30.44
C VAL A 6 3.59 2.73 30.92
N ASP A 7 2.53 3.49 31.22
CA ASP A 7 1.35 2.94 31.90
C ASP A 7 0.40 2.15 30.97
N LEU A 8 0.31 2.48 29.68
CA LEU A 8 -0.62 1.80 28.74
C LEU A 8 -0.16 0.38 28.33
N ILE A 9 1.14 0.17 28.23
CA ILE A 9 1.71 -1.15 27.88
C ILE A 9 1.69 -2.10 29.09
N PHE A 10 1.80 -1.58 30.31
CA PHE A 10 1.71 -2.37 31.54
C PHE A 10 0.31 -2.97 31.77
N PHE A 11 -0.76 -2.33 31.29
CA PHE A 11 -2.12 -2.83 31.43
C PHE A 11 -2.41 -4.10 30.60
N ARG A 12 -1.72 -4.29 29.47
CA ARG A 12 -1.84 -5.52 28.67
C ARG A 12 -1.22 -6.74 29.33
N LEU A 13 -0.26 -6.55 30.22
CA LEU A 13 0.47 -7.61 30.94
C LEU A 13 -0.17 -8.01 32.28
N CYS A 14 -1.05 -7.19 32.84
CA CYS A 14 -1.61 -7.42 34.20
C CYS A 14 -3.05 -7.91 34.28
N GLY A 15 -3.73 -8.23 33.19
CA GLY A 15 -4.97 -9.04 33.17
C GLY A 15 -6.21 -8.45 33.83
N VAL A 16 -6.27 -7.14 34.13
CA VAL A 16 -7.45 -6.50 34.74
C VAL A 16 -7.76 -5.19 34.03
N GLY A 17 -8.76 -5.19 33.15
CA GLY A 17 -9.28 -4.00 32.48
C GLY A 17 -9.75 -4.30 31.05
N SER A 18 -10.78 -3.64 30.56
CA SER A 18 -11.21 -3.71 29.17
C SER A 18 -10.02 -3.38 28.25
N PHE A 19 -9.64 -4.32 27.38
CA PHE A 19 -8.59 -4.12 26.39
C PHE A 19 -9.00 -2.98 25.48
N ILE A 20 -8.33 -1.82 25.57
CA ILE A 20 -8.46 -0.75 24.58
C ILE A 20 -7.56 -1.17 23.42
N MET A 21 -8.19 -1.57 22.31
CA MET A 21 -7.49 -1.84 21.06
C MET A 21 -6.91 -0.52 20.54
N ILE A 22 -5.62 -0.50 20.21
CA ILE A 22 -4.98 0.68 19.61
C ILE A 22 -5.57 0.96 18.22
N ASN A 23 -5.56 2.23 17.80
CA ASN A 23 -6.20 2.62 16.54
C ASN A 23 -5.60 1.88 15.35
N LEU A 24 -4.28 1.73 15.28
CA LEU A 24 -3.61 1.00 14.21
C LEU A 24 -4.15 -0.43 14.07
N GLU A 25 -4.25 -1.19 15.16
CA GLU A 25 -4.79 -2.56 15.13
C GLU A 25 -6.25 -2.58 14.68
N LYS A 26 -7.06 -1.70 15.23
CA LYS A 26 -8.49 -1.57 14.86
C LYS A 26 -8.65 -1.32 13.36
N GLU A 27 -7.91 -0.36 12.83
CA GLU A 27 -7.97 0.05 11.42
C GLU A 27 -7.46 -1.06 10.49
N ILE A 28 -6.44 -1.82 10.89
CA ILE A 28 -6.01 -3.02 10.16
C ILE A 28 -7.12 -4.05 10.08
N ARG A 29 -7.85 -4.30 11.18
CA ARG A 29 -8.93 -5.29 11.25
C ARG A 29 -10.22 -4.87 10.53
N GLU A 30 -10.43 -3.59 10.28
CA GLU A 30 -11.60 -3.06 9.55
C GLU A 30 -11.52 -3.30 8.03
N GLN A 31 -10.35 -3.62 7.47
CA GLN A 31 -10.11 -3.69 6.03
C GLN A 31 -11.06 -4.63 5.27
N PRO A 32 -11.36 -5.87 5.70
CA PRO A 32 -12.26 -6.74 4.94
C PRO A 32 -13.66 -6.13 4.75
N GLY A 33 -14.18 -5.51 5.81
CA GLY A 33 -15.49 -4.84 5.77
C GLY A 33 -15.49 -3.64 4.83
N VAL A 34 -14.43 -2.83 4.87
CA VAL A 34 -14.27 -1.68 3.98
C VAL A 34 -14.21 -2.15 2.52
N LEU A 35 -13.33 -3.10 2.20
CA LEU A 35 -13.14 -3.60 0.83
C LEU A 35 -14.43 -4.19 0.25
N SER A 36 -15.19 -4.93 1.05
CA SER A 36 -16.47 -5.50 0.63
C SER A 36 -17.52 -4.46 0.24
N GLY A 37 -17.44 -3.25 0.80
CA GLY A 37 -18.39 -2.17 0.54
C GLY A 37 -18.10 -1.34 -0.70
N LEU A 38 -16.87 -1.37 -1.22
CA LEU A 38 -16.39 -0.41 -2.22
C LEU A 38 -17.14 -0.49 -3.57
N GLU A 39 -17.53 -1.69 -3.99
CA GLU A 39 -18.30 -1.86 -5.23
C GLU A 39 -19.67 -1.15 -5.14
N LYS A 40 -20.34 -1.27 -4.02
CA LYS A 40 -21.63 -0.60 -3.79
C LYS A 40 -21.49 0.92 -3.79
N VAL A 41 -20.40 1.43 -3.25
CA VAL A 41 -20.15 2.88 -3.12
C VAL A 41 -19.74 3.50 -4.44
N ASN A 42 -18.83 2.85 -5.16
CA ASN A 42 -18.13 3.48 -6.30
C ASN A 42 -18.53 2.94 -7.68
N GLY A 43 -19.23 1.80 -7.77
CA GLY A 43 -19.43 1.11 -9.04
C GLY A 43 -20.12 1.95 -10.11
N GLU A 44 -21.10 2.78 -9.75
CA GLU A 44 -21.77 3.70 -10.71
C GLU A 44 -20.81 4.79 -11.19
N THR A 45 -20.09 5.43 -10.28
CA THR A 45 -19.12 6.48 -10.61
C THR A 45 -17.97 5.94 -11.46
N VAL A 46 -17.48 4.73 -11.18
CA VAL A 46 -16.44 4.06 -11.97
C VAL A 46 -16.92 3.83 -13.41
N ARG A 47 -18.14 3.29 -13.59
CA ARG A 47 -18.73 3.11 -14.94
C ARG A 47 -18.87 4.43 -15.70
N ALA A 48 -19.38 5.47 -15.04
CA ALA A 48 -19.56 6.78 -15.65
C ALA A 48 -18.21 7.41 -16.08
N LEU A 49 -17.20 7.35 -15.19
CA LEU A 49 -15.86 7.85 -15.46
C LEU A 49 -15.22 7.13 -16.66
N VAL A 50 -15.31 5.80 -16.70
CA VAL A 50 -14.71 5.00 -17.78
C VAL A 50 -15.42 5.27 -19.12
N ALA A 51 -16.75 5.37 -19.10
CA ALA A 51 -17.53 5.69 -20.31
C ALA A 51 -17.17 7.08 -20.86
N ASP A 52 -17.06 8.10 -20.00
CA ASP A 52 -16.67 9.44 -20.40
C ASP A 52 -15.23 9.47 -20.93
N ALA A 53 -14.28 8.83 -20.22
CA ALA A 53 -12.89 8.76 -20.63
C ALA A 53 -12.72 8.07 -22.01
N LYS A 54 -13.40 6.96 -22.23
CA LYS A 54 -13.39 6.27 -23.54
C LYS A 54 -14.02 7.11 -24.63
N SER A 55 -15.13 7.81 -24.35
CA SER A 55 -15.82 8.67 -25.34
C SER A 55 -14.95 9.84 -25.79
N LYS A 56 -14.10 10.36 -24.91
CA LYS A 56 -13.14 11.45 -25.21
C LYS A 56 -11.79 10.94 -25.74
N GLY A 57 -11.65 9.65 -25.96
CA GLY A 57 -10.46 9.06 -26.58
C GLY A 57 -9.22 9.10 -25.68
N VAL A 58 -9.39 8.99 -24.35
CA VAL A 58 -8.28 8.90 -23.39
C VAL A 58 -7.40 7.70 -23.70
N LYS A 59 -6.08 7.92 -23.73
CA LYS A 59 -5.06 6.91 -24.07
C LYS A 59 -4.01 6.73 -22.99
N ASN A 60 -3.98 7.61 -21.99
CA ASN A 60 -3.00 7.62 -20.92
C ASN A 60 -3.68 7.90 -19.58
N ILE A 61 -3.07 7.46 -18.49
CA ILE A 61 -3.48 7.85 -17.15
C ILE A 61 -2.28 8.48 -16.43
N CYS A 62 -2.51 9.61 -15.77
CA CYS A 62 -1.52 10.25 -14.91
C CYS A 62 -2.04 10.29 -13.47
N PHE A 63 -1.30 9.70 -12.56
CA PHE A 63 -1.62 9.72 -11.13
C PHE A 63 -0.84 10.82 -10.42
N ALA A 64 -1.51 11.60 -9.60
CA ALA A 64 -0.90 12.61 -8.73
C ALA A 64 -1.13 12.21 -7.27
N ALA A 65 -0.06 11.88 -6.56
CA ALA A 65 -0.13 11.35 -5.20
C ALA A 65 1.14 11.67 -4.38
N ARG A 66 1.14 11.29 -3.09
CA ARG A 66 2.28 11.32 -2.19
C ARG A 66 2.25 10.15 -1.22
N GLY A 67 3.45 9.66 -0.82
CA GLY A 67 3.59 8.63 0.21
C GLY A 67 2.78 7.37 -0.07
N THR A 68 2.00 6.93 0.90
CA THR A 68 1.11 5.74 0.79
C THR A 68 0.20 5.78 -0.44
N SER A 69 -0.37 6.95 -0.76
CA SER A 69 -1.23 7.09 -1.94
C SER A 69 -0.45 6.97 -3.26
N ASP A 70 0.83 7.35 -3.27
CA ASP A 70 1.73 7.16 -4.42
C ASP A 70 2.02 5.68 -4.64
N HIS A 71 2.24 4.91 -3.57
CA HIS A 71 2.41 3.46 -3.65
C HIS A 71 1.16 2.77 -4.22
N ALA A 72 -0.05 3.20 -3.83
CA ALA A 72 -1.29 2.71 -4.44
C ALA A 72 -1.38 3.05 -5.93
N SER A 73 -0.86 4.22 -6.33
CA SER A 73 -0.80 4.65 -7.73
C SER A 73 0.21 3.83 -8.54
N ILE A 74 1.34 3.42 -7.94
CA ILE A 74 2.29 2.50 -8.59
C ILE A 74 1.63 1.13 -8.83
N TYR A 75 0.85 0.61 -7.89
CA TYR A 75 0.07 -0.61 -8.14
C TYR A 75 -0.87 -0.44 -9.35
N ALA A 76 -1.54 0.72 -9.43
CA ALA A 76 -2.41 1.02 -10.56
C ALA A 76 -1.66 1.06 -11.90
N GLN A 77 -0.42 1.59 -11.94
CA GLN A 77 0.40 1.55 -13.16
C GLN A 77 0.57 0.12 -13.68
N TYR A 78 0.87 -0.83 -12.78
CA TYR A 78 1.05 -2.23 -13.17
C TYR A 78 -0.25 -2.84 -13.71
N ILE A 79 -1.37 -2.70 -12.99
CA ILE A 79 -2.62 -3.35 -13.40
C ILE A 79 -3.17 -2.74 -14.69
N PHE A 80 -3.10 -1.42 -14.88
CA PHE A 80 -3.54 -0.79 -16.12
C PHE A 80 -2.66 -1.18 -17.30
N GLY A 81 -1.35 -1.30 -17.10
CA GLY A 81 -0.43 -1.81 -18.11
C GLY A 81 -0.77 -3.24 -18.53
N VAL A 82 -1.00 -4.14 -17.56
CA VAL A 82 -1.26 -5.56 -17.82
C VAL A 82 -2.65 -5.80 -18.39
N TYR A 83 -3.70 -5.24 -17.80
CA TYR A 83 -5.08 -5.57 -18.16
C TYR A 83 -5.71 -4.64 -19.21
N ALA A 84 -5.29 -3.38 -19.25
CA ALA A 84 -5.87 -2.40 -20.16
C ALA A 84 -4.93 -1.97 -21.30
N GLY A 85 -3.65 -2.34 -21.25
CA GLY A 85 -2.65 -1.90 -22.22
C GLY A 85 -2.44 -0.38 -22.23
N LEU A 86 -2.79 0.31 -21.13
CA LEU A 86 -2.69 1.76 -21.02
C LEU A 86 -1.36 2.17 -20.37
N PRO A 87 -0.60 3.07 -21.00
CA PRO A 87 0.53 3.71 -20.36
C PRO A 87 0.05 4.59 -19.20
N CYS A 88 0.74 4.46 -18.07
CA CYS A 88 0.44 5.23 -16.87
C CYS A 88 1.71 5.94 -16.37
N SER A 89 1.55 7.17 -15.88
CA SER A 89 2.64 7.96 -15.28
C SER A 89 2.29 8.41 -13.89
N LEU A 90 3.33 8.72 -13.11
CA LEU A 90 3.20 9.48 -11.87
C LEU A 90 3.52 10.95 -12.17
N ALA A 91 2.68 11.85 -11.69
CA ALA A 91 2.93 13.27 -11.81
C ALA A 91 4.14 13.69 -10.96
N THR A 92 4.78 14.77 -11.37
CA THR A 92 5.78 15.49 -10.58
C THR A 92 5.20 16.82 -10.07
N PRO A 93 4.38 16.82 -8.99
CA PRO A 93 3.59 17.98 -8.61
C PRO A 93 4.39 19.27 -8.37
N SER A 94 5.67 19.15 -7.98
CA SER A 94 6.56 20.31 -7.81
C SER A 94 6.79 21.09 -9.10
N VAL A 95 6.68 20.45 -10.28
CA VAL A 95 6.79 21.13 -11.57
C VAL A 95 5.76 22.25 -11.66
N ILE A 96 4.54 21.98 -11.22
CA ILE A 96 3.44 22.95 -11.20
C ILE A 96 3.54 23.83 -9.96
N SER A 97 3.58 23.23 -8.75
CA SER A 97 3.43 23.95 -7.49
C SER A 97 4.63 24.79 -7.09
N LYS A 98 5.84 24.49 -7.58
CA LYS A 98 7.07 25.21 -7.24
C LYS A 98 7.72 25.90 -8.42
N TYR A 99 7.79 25.22 -9.57
CA TYR A 99 8.40 25.82 -10.76
C TYR A 99 7.41 26.66 -11.59
N GLY A 100 6.10 26.59 -11.28
CA GLY A 100 5.07 27.36 -11.98
C GLY A 100 4.92 27.02 -13.45
N ALA A 101 5.42 25.82 -13.85
CA ALA A 101 5.33 25.36 -15.23
C ALA A 101 3.96 24.74 -15.50
N LYS A 102 3.51 24.80 -16.74
CA LYS A 102 2.31 24.10 -17.23
C LYS A 102 2.73 22.78 -17.85
N VAL A 103 1.88 21.75 -17.64
CA VAL A 103 2.08 20.41 -18.23
C VAL A 103 0.94 20.14 -19.22
N GLU A 104 1.29 19.71 -20.43
CA GLU A 104 0.30 19.28 -21.41
C GLU A 104 -0.11 17.82 -21.15
N TYR A 105 -1.39 17.61 -20.83
CA TYR A 105 -1.98 16.29 -20.56
C TYR A 105 -2.83 15.83 -21.74
N LYS A 106 -2.23 15.69 -22.92
CA LYS A 106 -2.99 15.28 -24.11
C LYS A 106 -3.56 13.87 -23.97
N ASP A 107 -4.86 13.69 -24.28
CA ASP A 107 -5.57 12.41 -24.26
C ASP A 107 -5.37 11.65 -22.93
N THR A 108 -5.33 12.36 -21.79
CA THR A 108 -4.97 11.80 -20.48
C THR A 108 -6.12 11.94 -19.48
N LEU A 109 -6.42 10.87 -18.74
CA LEU A 109 -7.18 10.92 -17.49
C LEU A 109 -6.20 11.23 -16.36
N VAL A 110 -6.44 12.30 -15.60
CA VAL A 110 -5.61 12.68 -14.46
C VAL A 110 -6.33 12.37 -13.16
N ILE A 111 -5.69 11.52 -12.32
CA ILE A 111 -6.29 11.02 -11.08
C ILE A 111 -5.47 11.50 -9.89
N GLY A 112 -6.06 12.32 -9.02
CA GLY A 112 -5.48 12.71 -7.74
C GLY A 112 -5.82 11.67 -6.68
N VAL A 113 -4.80 11.09 -6.03
CA VAL A 113 -4.99 10.11 -4.97
C VAL A 113 -4.46 10.69 -3.66
N SER A 114 -5.32 10.84 -2.65
CA SER A 114 -4.96 11.42 -1.36
C SER A 114 -5.96 11.03 -0.28
N GLN A 115 -5.50 10.39 0.79
CA GLN A 115 -6.35 9.97 1.90
C GLN A 115 -7.20 11.14 2.43
N SER A 116 -6.58 12.27 2.77
CA SER A 116 -7.27 13.44 3.32
C SER A 116 -7.89 14.36 2.26
N GLY A 117 -7.43 14.27 1.00
CA GLY A 117 -7.78 15.19 -0.06
C GLY A 117 -7.33 16.65 0.16
N GLN A 118 -6.37 16.88 1.09
CA GLN A 118 -5.87 18.21 1.45
C GLN A 118 -4.55 18.57 0.76
N ALA A 119 -3.85 17.63 0.16
CA ALA A 119 -2.52 17.81 -0.44
C ALA A 119 -2.56 18.89 -1.53
N ALA A 120 -2.00 20.08 -1.23
CA ALA A 120 -2.10 21.26 -2.10
C ALA A 120 -1.40 21.06 -3.44
N ASP A 121 -0.30 20.33 -3.46
CA ASP A 121 0.47 20.00 -4.66
C ASP A 121 -0.27 18.99 -5.57
N VAL A 122 -0.96 17.99 -5.02
CA VAL A 122 -1.84 17.08 -5.76
C VAL A 122 -3.01 17.85 -6.38
N ARG A 123 -3.62 18.76 -5.61
CA ARG A 123 -4.69 19.64 -6.09
C ARG A 123 -4.24 20.55 -7.22
N ALA A 124 -3.00 21.06 -7.16
CA ALA A 124 -2.43 21.87 -8.23
C ALA A 124 -2.37 21.10 -9.55
N VAL A 125 -1.99 19.83 -9.52
CA VAL A 125 -2.00 18.95 -10.71
C VAL A 125 -3.42 18.78 -11.26
N ILE A 126 -4.42 18.54 -10.41
CA ILE A 126 -5.82 18.38 -10.84
C ILE A 126 -6.35 19.66 -11.48
N ARG A 127 -6.04 20.83 -10.90
CA ARG A 127 -6.47 22.12 -11.48
C ARG A 127 -5.82 22.39 -12.83
N ASP A 128 -4.50 22.18 -12.94
CA ASP A 128 -3.76 22.35 -14.18
C ASP A 128 -4.29 21.42 -15.30
N ALA A 129 -4.54 20.15 -14.98
CA ALA A 129 -5.14 19.19 -15.91
C ALA A 129 -6.54 19.61 -16.35
N LYS A 130 -7.35 20.13 -15.43
CA LYS A 130 -8.70 20.62 -15.73
C LYS A 130 -8.68 21.87 -16.63
N GLU A 131 -7.73 22.79 -16.40
CA GLU A 131 -7.51 23.94 -17.31
C GLU A 131 -7.10 23.49 -18.72
N CYS A 132 -6.42 22.34 -18.85
CA CYS A 132 -6.10 21.73 -20.14
C CYS A 132 -7.29 20.97 -20.79
N GLY A 133 -8.46 20.94 -20.14
CA GLY A 133 -9.65 20.23 -20.65
C GLY A 133 -9.62 18.72 -20.46
N CYS A 134 -8.74 18.20 -19.60
CA CYS A 134 -8.69 16.78 -19.27
C CYS A 134 -9.83 16.36 -18.36
N ILE A 135 -10.22 15.08 -18.45
CA ILE A 135 -11.05 14.46 -17.41
C ILE A 135 -10.18 14.28 -16.16
N THR A 136 -10.75 14.66 -15.03
CA THR A 136 -10.08 14.53 -13.73
C THR A 136 -10.88 13.67 -12.78
N ALA A 137 -10.18 12.87 -11.97
CA ALA A 137 -10.79 12.11 -10.89
C ALA A 137 -10.02 12.29 -9.60
N ALA A 138 -10.69 12.12 -8.47
CA ALA A 138 -10.10 12.12 -7.15
C ALA A 138 -10.43 10.80 -6.44
N VAL A 139 -9.44 10.20 -5.78
CA VAL A 139 -9.62 9.07 -4.85
C VAL A 139 -9.29 9.58 -3.46
N THR A 140 -10.30 9.75 -2.59
CA THR A 140 -10.09 10.28 -1.23
C THR A 140 -10.94 9.55 -0.20
N ASN A 141 -10.58 9.69 1.08
CA ASN A 141 -11.41 9.22 2.21
C ASN A 141 -12.23 10.36 2.84
N ASN A 142 -12.42 11.46 2.13
CA ASN A 142 -13.21 12.60 2.59
C ASN A 142 -13.95 13.24 1.42
N GLU A 143 -15.27 13.04 1.36
CA GLU A 143 -16.16 13.57 0.29
C GLU A 143 -16.20 15.11 0.29
N ASP A 144 -15.99 15.72 1.44
CA ASP A 144 -15.96 17.19 1.59
C ASP A 144 -14.58 17.81 1.33
N SER A 145 -13.59 17.00 1.00
CA SER A 145 -12.24 17.51 0.77
C SER A 145 -12.16 18.42 -0.46
N PRO A 146 -11.22 19.39 -0.46
CA PRO A 146 -11.01 20.23 -1.62
C PRO A 146 -10.70 19.43 -2.90
N LEU A 147 -9.91 18.36 -2.80
CA LEU A 147 -9.58 17.52 -3.95
C LEU A 147 -10.81 16.83 -4.55
N ALA A 148 -11.71 16.31 -3.69
CA ALA A 148 -12.96 15.70 -4.13
C ALA A 148 -13.88 16.69 -4.87
N LYS A 149 -13.90 17.96 -4.41
CA LYS A 149 -14.72 19.04 -5.01
C LYS A 149 -14.12 19.64 -6.29
N GLU A 150 -12.81 19.57 -6.44
CA GLU A 150 -12.11 20.12 -7.61
C GLU A 150 -12.12 19.16 -8.81
N ALA A 151 -12.12 17.85 -8.60
CA ALA A 151 -12.15 16.86 -9.68
C ALA A 151 -13.56 16.71 -10.29
N ASP A 152 -13.62 16.19 -11.54
CA ASP A 152 -14.89 15.93 -12.22
C ASP A 152 -15.61 14.70 -11.64
N TYR A 153 -14.83 13.71 -11.17
CA TYR A 153 -15.33 12.48 -10.56
C TYR A 153 -14.67 12.25 -9.20
N HIS A 154 -15.44 11.82 -8.23
CA HIS A 154 -14.93 11.45 -6.93
C HIS A 154 -15.17 9.96 -6.66
N LEU A 155 -14.11 9.23 -6.33
CA LEU A 155 -14.12 7.84 -5.89
C LEU A 155 -13.78 7.81 -4.40
N PHE A 156 -14.72 7.35 -3.60
CA PHE A 156 -14.66 7.44 -2.15
C PHE A 156 -14.09 6.17 -1.52
N CYS A 157 -13.02 6.30 -0.73
CA CYS A 157 -12.41 5.15 -0.02
C CYS A 157 -13.37 4.49 0.98
N ALA A 158 -14.38 5.20 1.47
CA ALA A 158 -15.41 4.71 2.39
C ALA A 158 -14.84 3.94 3.61
N ALA A 159 -13.58 4.27 3.98
CA ALA A 159 -12.86 3.57 5.03
C ALA A 159 -13.24 4.02 6.45
N GLY A 160 -14.15 4.99 6.57
CA GLY A 160 -14.45 5.63 7.85
C GLY A 160 -13.25 6.40 8.40
N PRO A 161 -13.29 6.87 9.64
CA PRO A 161 -12.18 7.59 10.25
C PRO A 161 -10.92 6.70 10.32
N GLU A 162 -9.80 7.22 9.83
CA GLU A 162 -8.47 6.63 9.97
C GLU A 162 -7.62 7.57 10.83
N VAL A 163 -7.49 7.24 12.11
CA VAL A 163 -6.92 8.10 13.16
C VAL A 163 -5.44 7.81 13.38
N SER A 164 -5.03 6.55 13.21
CA SER A 164 -3.62 6.15 13.30
C SER A 164 -2.76 6.99 12.36
N ILE A 165 -1.54 7.33 12.80
CA ILE A 165 -0.58 8.12 11.99
C ILE A 165 -0.27 7.39 10.69
N ALA A 166 0.04 6.09 10.79
CA ALA A 166 0.29 5.24 9.65
C ALA A 166 -1.02 4.87 8.93
N ALA A 167 -1.12 5.16 7.64
CA ALA A 167 -2.26 4.76 6.83
C ALA A 167 -2.27 3.24 6.62
N THR A 168 -3.45 2.62 6.70
CA THR A 168 -3.64 1.17 6.54
C THR A 168 -4.82 0.86 5.62
N LYS A 169 -6.05 1.03 6.11
CA LYS A 169 -7.27 0.70 5.38
C LYS A 169 -7.52 1.62 4.18
N THR A 170 -7.07 2.86 4.23
CA THR A 170 -7.17 3.76 3.07
C THR A 170 -6.21 3.36 1.95
N PHE A 171 -5.05 2.78 2.25
CA PHE A 171 -4.15 2.23 1.24
C PHE A 171 -4.79 1.10 0.43
N THR A 172 -5.29 0.08 1.12
CA THR A 172 -5.94 -1.05 0.46
C THR A 172 -7.22 -0.64 -0.27
N SER A 173 -7.97 0.33 0.28
CA SER A 173 -9.13 0.91 -0.40
C SER A 173 -8.75 1.63 -1.69
N GLN A 174 -7.68 2.44 -1.68
CA GLN A 174 -7.18 3.13 -2.87
C GLN A 174 -6.76 2.12 -3.95
N MET A 175 -5.97 1.09 -3.58
CA MET A 175 -5.60 0.03 -4.52
C MET A 175 -6.84 -0.66 -5.10
N TYR A 176 -7.82 -0.99 -4.27
CA TYR A 176 -9.02 -1.69 -4.70
C TYR A 176 -9.88 -0.85 -5.66
N ILE A 177 -10.07 0.44 -5.35
CA ILE A 177 -10.81 1.38 -6.20
C ILE A 177 -10.11 1.54 -7.56
N LEU A 178 -8.79 1.69 -7.57
CA LEU A 178 -8.02 1.79 -8.80
C LEU A 178 -8.06 0.48 -9.62
N ALA A 179 -8.13 -0.67 -8.93
CA ALA A 179 -8.34 -1.96 -9.59
C ALA A 179 -9.77 -2.11 -10.14
N MET A 180 -10.80 -1.61 -9.44
CA MET A 180 -12.16 -1.54 -9.97
C MET A 180 -12.21 -0.69 -11.24
N LEU A 181 -11.52 0.44 -11.27
CA LEU A 181 -11.44 1.31 -12.44
C LEU A 181 -10.76 0.59 -13.62
N CYS A 182 -9.67 -0.13 -13.36
CA CYS A 182 -8.99 -0.95 -14.36
C CYS A 182 -9.87 -2.09 -14.86
N ARG A 183 -10.58 -2.79 -13.98
CA ARG A 183 -11.54 -3.84 -14.33
C ARG A 183 -12.63 -3.31 -15.28
N GLU A 184 -13.23 -2.18 -14.95
CA GLU A 184 -14.26 -1.56 -15.80
C GLU A 184 -13.69 -1.11 -17.15
N TRP A 185 -12.44 -0.60 -17.13
CA TRP A 185 -11.77 -0.18 -18.35
C TRP A 185 -11.48 -1.34 -19.30
N SER A 186 -10.92 -2.40 -18.77
CA SER A 186 -10.47 -3.59 -19.54
C SER A 186 -11.62 -4.56 -19.87
N GLY A 187 -12.69 -4.56 -19.08
CA GLY A 187 -13.71 -5.60 -19.12
C GLY A 187 -13.23 -6.98 -18.65
N SER A 188 -12.12 -7.04 -17.90
CA SER A 188 -11.52 -8.31 -17.47
C SER A 188 -12.36 -9.03 -16.44
N GLU A 189 -12.91 -10.20 -16.82
CA GLU A 189 -13.62 -11.13 -15.91
C GLU A 189 -12.66 -11.72 -14.87
N GLU A 190 -11.40 -11.97 -15.27
CA GLU A 190 -10.36 -12.43 -14.33
C GLU A 190 -10.16 -11.44 -13.21
N LEU A 191 -9.95 -10.14 -13.53
CA LEU A 191 -9.78 -9.11 -12.52
C LEU A 191 -11.03 -8.96 -11.63
N ALA A 192 -12.23 -9.11 -12.20
CA ALA A 192 -13.48 -9.13 -11.44
C ALA A 192 -13.51 -10.28 -10.42
N ARG A 193 -13.15 -11.49 -10.84
CA ARG A 193 -13.07 -12.68 -9.97
C ARG A 193 -12.03 -12.48 -8.86
N LEU A 194 -10.84 -11.99 -9.20
CA LEU A 194 -9.76 -11.74 -8.24
C LEU A 194 -10.20 -10.74 -7.16
N LEU A 195 -10.74 -9.59 -7.57
CA LEU A 195 -11.20 -8.56 -6.63
C LEU A 195 -12.30 -9.06 -5.70
N SER A 196 -13.23 -9.89 -6.20
CA SER A 196 -14.29 -10.45 -5.37
C SER A 196 -13.77 -11.37 -4.26
N GLY A 197 -12.62 -12.00 -4.44
CA GLY A 197 -11.96 -12.86 -3.45
C GLY A 197 -11.11 -12.12 -2.41
N VAL A 198 -10.70 -10.88 -2.70
CA VAL A 198 -9.78 -10.11 -1.83
C VAL A 198 -10.29 -9.95 -0.40
N PRO A 199 -11.56 -9.56 -0.12
CA PRO A 199 -12.00 -9.38 1.26
C PRO A 199 -11.90 -10.65 2.11
N ALA A 200 -12.24 -11.82 1.53
CA ALA A 200 -12.14 -13.10 2.23
C ALA A 200 -10.68 -13.48 2.49
N ALA A 201 -9.79 -13.31 1.51
CA ALA A 201 -8.37 -13.58 1.66
C ALA A 201 -7.73 -12.67 2.72
N VAL A 202 -8.11 -11.39 2.79
CA VAL A 202 -7.66 -10.47 3.84
C VAL A 202 -8.18 -10.90 5.22
N THR A 203 -9.42 -11.39 5.31
CA THR A 203 -9.94 -11.95 6.57
C THR A 203 -9.08 -13.13 7.04
N GLU A 204 -8.76 -14.07 6.15
CA GLU A 204 -7.93 -15.22 6.48
C GLU A 204 -6.53 -14.81 6.96
N VAL A 205 -5.91 -13.77 6.36
CA VAL A 205 -4.65 -13.18 6.84
C VAL A 205 -4.78 -12.67 8.27
N LEU A 206 -5.86 -11.94 8.57
CA LEU A 206 -6.11 -11.40 9.92
C LEU A 206 -6.33 -12.48 10.99
N ASP A 207 -6.83 -13.65 10.58
CA ASP A 207 -7.09 -14.77 11.47
C ASP A 207 -5.83 -15.64 11.68
N THR A 208 -4.97 -15.77 10.67
CA THR A 208 -3.87 -16.75 10.70
C THR A 208 -2.49 -16.14 10.98
N VAL A 209 -2.18 -15.00 10.38
CA VAL A 209 -0.84 -14.39 10.46
C VAL A 209 -0.44 -13.97 11.88
N PRO A 210 -1.32 -13.43 12.76
CA PRO A 210 -0.92 -13.05 14.11
C PRO A 210 -0.28 -14.19 14.91
N ALA A 211 -0.81 -15.41 14.81
CA ALA A 211 -0.25 -16.58 15.49
C ALA A 211 1.15 -16.95 14.95
N ILE A 212 1.39 -16.78 13.65
CA ILE A 212 2.72 -16.97 13.05
C ILE A 212 3.69 -15.93 13.60
N LEU A 213 3.27 -14.67 13.68
CA LEU A 213 4.10 -13.56 14.16
C LEU A 213 4.49 -13.71 15.65
N ASP A 214 3.70 -14.41 16.45
CA ASP A 214 4.06 -14.71 17.83
C ASP A 214 5.36 -15.54 17.95
N GLY A 215 5.69 -16.35 16.94
CA GLY A 215 6.95 -17.08 16.84
C GLY A 215 8.18 -16.22 16.50
N PHE A 216 7.99 -15.02 15.96
CA PHE A 216 9.07 -14.12 15.53
C PHE A 216 9.51 -13.09 16.59
N ASN A 217 8.86 -13.05 17.76
CA ASN A 217 8.94 -11.95 18.72
C ASN A 217 10.35 -11.56 19.20
N ALA A 218 11.20 -12.54 19.52
CA ALA A 218 12.50 -12.26 20.13
C ALA A 218 13.54 -11.77 19.09
N GLN A 219 13.41 -12.22 17.83
CA GLN A 219 14.40 -12.05 16.79
C GLN A 219 14.44 -10.61 16.26
N TYR A 220 13.28 -9.94 16.22
CA TYR A 220 13.14 -8.64 15.54
C TYR A 220 13.05 -7.43 16.47
N LYS A 221 13.15 -7.64 17.80
CA LYS A 221 13.10 -6.55 18.79
C LYS A 221 14.15 -5.46 18.53
N ASP A 222 15.33 -5.86 18.11
CA ASP A 222 16.50 -4.99 17.99
C ASP A 222 16.78 -4.55 16.53
N ILE A 223 15.87 -4.85 15.58
CA ILE A 223 16.02 -4.38 14.19
C ILE A 223 16.16 -2.86 14.17
N LYS A 224 17.27 -2.38 13.58
CA LYS A 224 17.53 -0.94 13.37
C LYS A 224 17.41 -0.52 11.90
N CYS A 225 17.66 -1.45 10.99
CA CYS A 225 17.55 -1.26 9.56
C CYS A 225 17.13 -2.57 8.89
N GLY A 226 16.60 -2.47 7.69
CA GLY A 226 16.24 -3.61 6.88
C GLY A 226 15.72 -3.20 5.52
N THR A 227 15.44 -4.19 4.71
CA THR A 227 14.99 -4.02 3.33
C THR A 227 13.72 -4.82 3.07
N VAL A 228 12.80 -4.28 2.28
CA VAL A 228 11.64 -5.00 1.76
C VAL A 228 11.78 -5.10 0.25
N LEU A 229 11.76 -6.30 -0.30
CA LEU A 229 11.92 -6.57 -1.72
C LEU A 229 10.60 -7.06 -2.32
N GLY A 230 10.27 -6.54 -3.49
CA GLY A 230 9.12 -6.98 -4.28
C GLY A 230 9.40 -6.84 -5.77
N ARG A 231 8.60 -7.49 -6.61
CA ARG A 231 8.72 -7.42 -8.06
C ARG A 231 7.35 -7.30 -8.71
N GLY A 232 7.22 -6.49 -9.77
CA GLY A 232 5.95 -6.33 -10.46
C GLY A 232 4.85 -5.82 -9.51
N MET A 233 3.74 -6.54 -9.42
CA MET A 233 2.59 -6.18 -8.58
C MET A 233 2.91 -6.06 -7.09
N THR A 234 3.95 -6.75 -6.59
CA THR A 234 4.33 -6.70 -5.16
C THR A 234 5.29 -5.55 -4.81
N TYR A 235 5.91 -4.89 -5.81
CA TYR A 235 6.83 -3.77 -5.57
C TYR A 235 6.18 -2.59 -4.82
N PRO A 236 5.00 -2.08 -5.21
CA PRO A 236 4.35 -1.01 -4.44
C PRO A 236 4.07 -1.39 -2.99
N VAL A 237 3.79 -2.67 -2.73
CA VAL A 237 3.62 -3.18 -1.35
C VAL A 237 4.95 -3.27 -0.60
N ALA A 238 6.05 -3.55 -1.28
CA ALA A 238 7.38 -3.48 -0.67
C ALA A 238 7.72 -2.05 -0.22
N LEU A 239 7.37 -1.04 -1.02
CA LEU A 239 7.51 0.37 -0.64
C LEU A 239 6.63 0.72 0.56
N GLU A 240 5.37 0.30 0.53
CA GLU A 240 4.39 0.61 1.58
C GLU A 240 4.73 -0.09 2.89
N GLY A 241 5.10 -1.37 2.86
CA GLY A 241 5.50 -2.12 4.05
C GLY A 241 6.74 -1.54 4.70
N ALA A 242 7.74 -1.14 3.91
CA ALA A 242 8.91 -0.44 4.41
C ALA A 242 8.52 0.88 5.09
N LEU A 243 7.61 1.65 4.48
CA LEU A 243 7.10 2.91 5.05
C LEU A 243 6.36 2.64 6.37
N LYS A 244 5.48 1.65 6.43
CA LYS A 244 4.74 1.31 7.68
C LYS A 244 5.67 0.96 8.82
N ILE A 245 6.67 0.09 8.59
CA ILE A 245 7.65 -0.28 9.62
C ILE A 245 8.48 0.95 10.05
N LEU A 246 8.87 1.80 9.10
CA LEU A 246 9.62 3.03 9.39
C LEU A 246 8.82 4.00 10.26
N GLU A 247 7.56 4.28 9.89
CA GLU A 247 6.70 5.24 10.57
C GLU A 247 6.35 4.81 11.99
N THR A 248 5.97 3.54 12.16
CA THR A 248 5.49 3.00 13.44
C THR A 248 6.61 2.63 14.39
N ASN A 249 7.78 2.24 13.87
CA ASN A 249 8.86 1.67 14.68
C ASN A 249 10.17 2.47 14.65
N ARG A 250 10.26 3.54 13.86
CA ARG A 250 11.50 4.31 13.65
C ARG A 250 12.69 3.45 13.22
N VAL A 251 12.40 2.40 12.45
CA VAL A 251 13.39 1.52 11.84
C VAL A 251 13.76 2.07 10.46
N LYS A 252 15.03 2.14 10.13
CA LYS A 252 15.50 2.53 8.79
C LYS A 252 15.18 1.41 7.80
N MET A 253 13.94 1.36 7.34
CA MET A 253 13.44 0.37 6.38
C MET A 253 13.32 1.00 5.00
N LYS A 254 13.69 0.27 3.95
CA LYS A 254 13.57 0.73 2.57
C LYS A 254 13.04 -0.36 1.66
N GLY A 255 12.05 -0.01 0.82
CA GLY A 255 11.51 -0.88 -0.22
C GLY A 255 12.29 -0.74 -1.53
N TYR A 256 12.49 -1.85 -2.24
CA TYR A 256 13.10 -1.85 -3.57
C TYR A 256 12.38 -2.85 -4.50
N PRO A 257 12.36 -2.55 -5.81
CA PRO A 257 12.07 -3.58 -6.79
C PRO A 257 13.29 -4.51 -6.91
N ILE A 258 13.04 -5.82 -6.98
CA ILE A 258 14.12 -6.82 -7.09
C ILE A 258 15.04 -6.51 -8.27
N SER A 259 14.48 -6.08 -9.42
CA SER A 259 15.27 -5.71 -10.59
C SER A 259 16.33 -4.66 -10.29
N ASP A 260 15.93 -3.57 -9.64
CA ASP A 260 16.84 -2.45 -9.38
C ASP A 260 17.80 -2.77 -8.23
N PHE A 261 17.44 -3.73 -7.38
CA PHE A 261 18.25 -4.12 -6.23
C PHE A 261 19.60 -4.68 -6.66
N HIS A 262 19.64 -5.46 -7.73
CA HIS A 262 20.88 -5.97 -8.34
C HIS A 262 21.77 -4.85 -8.94
N HIS A 263 21.19 -3.70 -9.29
CA HIS A 263 21.92 -2.58 -9.89
C HIS A 263 22.59 -1.64 -8.88
N GLY A 264 22.98 -2.16 -7.71
CA GLY A 264 23.75 -1.43 -6.72
C GLY A 264 23.26 -1.58 -5.27
N PRO A 265 21.97 -1.41 -4.97
CA PRO A 265 21.45 -1.47 -3.58
C PRO A 265 21.79 -2.77 -2.82
N MET A 266 21.99 -3.89 -3.52
CA MET A 266 22.37 -5.17 -2.89
C MET A 266 23.73 -5.08 -2.16
N ALA A 267 24.61 -4.15 -2.53
CA ALA A 267 25.88 -3.94 -1.87
C ALA A 267 25.76 -3.49 -0.39
N GLN A 268 24.58 -3.04 0.03
CA GLN A 268 24.31 -2.67 1.43
C GLN A 268 24.02 -3.85 2.35
N ILE A 269 23.81 -5.06 1.82
CA ILE A 269 23.38 -6.24 2.59
C ILE A 269 24.59 -6.99 3.12
N TYR A 270 24.62 -7.23 4.41
CA TYR A 270 25.59 -8.04 5.13
C TYR A 270 24.94 -9.28 5.75
N ALA A 271 25.76 -10.23 6.16
CA ALA A 271 25.28 -11.40 6.89
C ALA A 271 24.52 -10.98 8.16
N GLY A 272 23.32 -11.52 8.34
CA GLY A 272 22.43 -11.21 9.46
C GLY A 272 21.53 -9.97 9.25
N ASP A 273 21.68 -9.23 8.16
CA ASP A 273 20.76 -8.13 7.85
C ASP A 273 19.35 -8.66 7.53
N THR A 274 18.35 -7.97 8.05
CA THR A 274 16.94 -8.37 7.86
C THR A 274 16.42 -7.95 6.49
N VAL A 275 15.92 -8.93 5.73
CA VAL A 275 15.28 -8.71 4.43
C VAL A 275 13.90 -9.36 4.40
N PHE A 276 12.86 -8.59 4.13
CA PHE A 276 11.53 -9.10 3.82
C PHE A 276 11.42 -9.30 2.31
N LEU A 277 11.19 -10.53 1.86
CA LEU A 277 11.03 -10.88 0.45
C LEU A 277 9.57 -11.18 0.16
N LEU A 278 8.94 -10.35 -0.67
CA LEU A 278 7.59 -10.56 -1.17
C LEU A 278 7.65 -11.36 -2.47
N ALA A 279 7.12 -12.56 -2.45
CA ALA A 279 7.13 -13.47 -3.59
C ALA A 279 5.73 -14.03 -3.84
N SER A 280 5.12 -13.69 -4.98
CA SER A 280 3.82 -14.20 -5.37
C SER A 280 3.92 -15.14 -6.56
N ASP A 281 3.01 -16.13 -6.60
CA ASP A 281 2.90 -17.05 -7.74
C ASP A 281 2.44 -16.28 -8.98
N GLY A 282 3.35 -16.18 -9.96
CA GLY A 282 3.11 -15.41 -11.17
C GLY A 282 4.36 -15.27 -12.05
N PRO A 283 4.29 -14.43 -13.09
CA PRO A 283 5.35 -14.29 -14.09
C PRO A 283 6.71 -13.86 -13.54
N VAL A 284 6.72 -13.17 -12.40
CA VAL A 284 7.93 -12.60 -11.78
C VAL A 284 8.52 -13.48 -10.68
N MET A 285 8.00 -14.69 -10.48
CA MET A 285 8.46 -15.60 -9.42
C MET A 285 9.93 -16.02 -9.60
N CYS A 286 10.42 -16.12 -10.84
CA CYS A 286 11.83 -16.42 -11.12
C CYS A 286 12.77 -15.40 -10.49
N ASP A 287 12.43 -14.09 -10.52
CA ASP A 287 13.24 -13.04 -9.91
C ASP A 287 13.34 -13.22 -8.38
N ALA A 288 12.25 -13.68 -7.74
CA ALA A 288 12.25 -13.97 -6.31
C ALA A 288 13.13 -15.19 -5.96
N VAL A 289 13.17 -16.21 -6.82
CA VAL A 289 14.04 -17.37 -6.65
C VAL A 289 15.51 -16.96 -6.76
N GLU A 290 15.87 -16.14 -7.75
CA GLU A 290 17.24 -15.70 -7.98
C GLU A 290 17.75 -14.82 -6.82
N ILE A 291 16.97 -13.82 -6.42
CA ILE A 291 17.40 -12.94 -5.33
C ILE A 291 17.49 -13.69 -3.98
N LEU A 292 16.62 -14.66 -3.74
CA LEU A 292 16.68 -15.48 -2.52
C LEU A 292 17.99 -16.28 -2.46
N ALA A 293 18.44 -16.84 -3.58
CA ALA A 293 19.73 -17.55 -3.65
C ALA A 293 20.93 -16.61 -3.35
N ASP A 294 20.87 -15.36 -3.83
CA ASP A 294 21.90 -14.36 -3.51
C ASP A 294 21.87 -13.96 -2.03
N LEU A 295 20.69 -13.75 -1.45
CA LEU A 295 20.54 -13.43 -0.03
C LEU A 295 21.01 -14.57 0.87
N ASP A 296 20.73 -15.83 0.50
CA ASP A 296 21.25 -17.01 1.19
C ASP A 296 22.79 -17.07 1.13
N ARG A 297 23.39 -16.78 -0.03
CA ARG A 297 24.85 -16.76 -0.21
C ARG A 297 25.52 -15.66 0.62
N ILE A 298 24.87 -14.51 0.78
CA ILE A 298 25.33 -13.42 1.64
C ILE A 298 25.15 -13.77 3.12
N GLY A 299 24.20 -14.63 3.47
CA GLY A 299 23.83 -14.97 4.82
C GLY A 299 22.87 -13.96 5.47
N ALA A 300 22.03 -13.30 4.65
CA ALA A 300 21.00 -12.41 5.15
C ALA A 300 19.92 -13.16 5.96
N ASP A 301 19.32 -12.50 6.95
CA ASP A 301 18.14 -13.02 7.66
C ASP A 301 16.88 -12.69 6.84
N THR A 302 16.52 -13.60 5.95
CA THR A 302 15.42 -13.41 5.01
C THR A 302 14.10 -13.94 5.56
N ILE A 303 13.09 -13.06 5.65
CA ILE A 303 11.71 -13.40 5.95
C ILE A 303 10.93 -13.43 4.64
N ILE A 304 10.45 -14.62 4.26
CA ILE A 304 9.68 -14.81 3.03
C ILE A 304 8.20 -14.62 3.32
N ILE A 305 7.54 -13.77 2.53
CA ILE A 305 6.09 -13.57 2.55
C ILE A 305 5.57 -13.99 1.16
N THR A 306 4.82 -15.09 1.10
CA THR A 306 4.46 -15.71 -0.18
C THR A 306 3.08 -16.35 -0.14
N ASP A 307 2.39 -16.37 -1.28
CA ASP A 307 1.18 -17.16 -1.53
C ASP A 307 1.48 -18.50 -2.23
N LYS A 308 2.78 -18.87 -2.33
CA LYS A 308 3.26 -20.14 -2.92
C LYS A 308 3.91 -21.03 -1.85
N PRO A 309 3.20 -22.02 -1.29
CA PRO A 309 3.71 -22.86 -0.21
C PRO A 309 5.03 -23.57 -0.54
N ASP A 310 5.21 -24.04 -1.78
CA ASP A 310 6.41 -24.73 -2.22
C ASP A 310 7.67 -23.83 -2.15
N PHE A 311 7.51 -22.53 -2.38
CA PHE A 311 8.61 -21.56 -2.27
C PHE A 311 9.04 -21.34 -0.81
N ALA A 312 8.13 -21.51 0.12
CA ALA A 312 8.38 -21.42 1.56
C ALA A 312 8.88 -22.73 2.17
N ALA A 313 8.84 -23.85 1.41
CA ALA A 313 9.15 -25.18 1.95
C ALA A 313 10.57 -25.26 2.52
N GLY A 314 10.69 -25.77 3.75
CA GLY A 314 11.98 -25.89 4.44
C GLY A 314 12.56 -24.57 4.97
N ARG A 315 11.88 -23.45 4.81
CA ARG A 315 12.31 -22.13 5.31
C ARG A 315 11.80 -21.90 6.72
N LYS A 316 12.72 -21.55 7.64
CA LYS A 316 12.37 -21.28 9.04
C LYS A 316 11.55 -19.99 9.19
N ASN A 317 11.89 -18.96 8.42
CA ASN A 317 11.29 -17.63 8.48
C ASN A 317 10.42 -17.41 7.23
N ALA A 318 9.25 -18.05 7.18
CA ALA A 318 8.32 -17.90 6.09
C ALA A 318 6.89 -17.71 6.59
N ILE A 319 6.16 -16.83 5.93
CA ILE A 319 4.73 -16.58 6.13
C ILE A 319 4.02 -16.95 4.84
N VAL A 320 3.24 -18.03 4.89
CA VAL A 320 2.44 -18.48 3.74
C VAL A 320 1.06 -17.87 3.84
N LEU A 321 0.64 -17.22 2.77
CA LEU A 321 -0.60 -16.47 2.68
C LEU A 321 -1.63 -17.21 1.81
N PRO A 322 -2.94 -16.93 1.97
CA PRO A 322 -3.96 -17.43 1.07
C PRO A 322 -3.69 -16.92 -0.36
N SER A 323 -3.79 -17.85 -1.34
CA SER A 323 -3.59 -17.54 -2.74
C SER A 323 -4.93 -17.34 -3.45
N LEU A 324 -5.01 -16.30 -4.27
CA LEU A 324 -6.12 -16.06 -5.21
C LEU A 324 -5.76 -16.54 -6.63
N GLY A 325 -4.60 -17.19 -6.79
CA GLY A 325 -4.14 -17.75 -8.05
C GLY A 325 -3.59 -16.71 -9.04
N SER A 326 -3.16 -15.55 -8.55
CA SER A 326 -2.54 -14.49 -9.36
C SER A 326 -1.78 -13.50 -8.50
N ASP A 327 -0.63 -13.06 -8.98
CA ASP A 327 0.18 -12.00 -8.37
C ASP A 327 -0.53 -10.63 -8.34
N THR A 328 -1.58 -10.45 -9.15
CA THR A 328 -2.38 -9.21 -9.18
C THR A 328 -3.12 -8.96 -7.86
N ALA A 329 -3.61 -10.01 -7.20
CA ALA A 329 -4.38 -9.91 -5.97
C ALA A 329 -3.51 -10.08 -4.70
N ALA A 330 -2.35 -10.72 -4.81
CA ALA A 330 -1.41 -10.91 -3.70
C ALA A 330 -1.00 -9.61 -2.97
N PRO A 331 -0.89 -8.44 -3.63
CA PRO A 331 -0.61 -7.17 -2.97
C PRO A 331 -1.52 -6.85 -1.78
N PHE A 332 -2.79 -7.24 -1.81
CA PHE A 332 -3.72 -6.96 -0.72
C PHE A 332 -3.40 -7.78 0.54
N THR A 333 -3.17 -9.07 0.40
CA THR A 333 -2.81 -9.96 1.52
C THR A 333 -1.42 -9.63 2.07
N MET A 334 -0.46 -9.33 1.20
CA MET A 334 0.89 -8.94 1.58
C MET A 334 0.93 -7.58 2.28
N ALA A 335 0.13 -6.61 1.84
CA ALA A 335 0.03 -5.30 2.50
C ALA A 335 -0.47 -5.44 3.94
N VAL A 336 -1.55 -6.20 4.15
CA VAL A 336 -2.10 -6.44 5.49
C VAL A 336 -1.10 -7.21 6.36
N THR A 337 -0.38 -8.17 5.80
CA THR A 337 0.68 -8.90 6.50
C THR A 337 1.79 -7.97 6.97
N LEU A 338 2.27 -7.06 6.11
CA LEU A 338 3.31 -6.09 6.50
C LEU A 338 2.81 -5.07 7.54
N GLN A 339 1.52 -4.70 7.49
CA GLN A 339 0.89 -3.88 8.52
C GLN A 339 0.83 -4.62 9.88
N LEU A 340 0.50 -5.93 9.88
CA LEU A 340 0.55 -6.77 11.07
C LEU A 340 1.97 -6.94 11.62
N ILE A 341 2.97 -7.08 10.73
CA ILE A 341 4.39 -7.10 11.13
C ILE A 341 4.78 -5.77 11.79
N ALA A 342 4.41 -4.65 11.17
CA ALA A 342 4.69 -3.32 11.73
C ALA A 342 4.05 -3.15 13.10
N LEU A 343 2.80 -3.57 13.27
CA LEU A 343 2.07 -3.59 14.54
C LEU A 343 2.79 -4.48 15.57
N LYS A 344 3.14 -5.72 15.19
CA LYS A 344 3.82 -6.67 16.08
C LYS A 344 5.17 -6.15 16.56
N LEU A 345 5.92 -5.49 15.68
CA LEU A 345 7.18 -4.84 16.04
C LEU A 345 6.97 -3.74 17.10
N THR A 346 5.89 -2.95 17.02
CA THR A 346 5.60 -1.95 18.06
C THR A 346 5.31 -2.58 19.40
N GLU A 347 4.57 -3.70 19.43
CA GLU A 347 4.27 -4.45 20.65
C GLU A 347 5.56 -4.97 21.32
N VAL A 348 6.41 -5.65 20.53
CA VAL A 348 7.66 -6.25 21.05
C VAL A 348 8.63 -5.16 21.54
N ARG A 349 8.61 -3.99 20.93
CA ARG A 349 9.50 -2.86 21.26
C ARG A 349 8.92 -1.94 22.32
N GLY A 350 7.67 -2.13 22.74
CA GLY A 350 6.99 -1.28 23.70
C GLY A 350 6.73 0.14 23.17
N ILE A 351 6.44 0.28 21.88
CA ILE A 351 6.15 1.57 21.20
C ILE A 351 4.65 1.71 21.01
N ASP A 352 4.11 2.89 21.30
CA ASP A 352 2.74 3.24 20.90
C ASP A 352 2.75 3.78 19.47
N PRO A 353 2.19 3.06 18.48
CA PRO A 353 2.20 3.48 17.08
C PRO A 353 1.25 4.65 16.76
N ASP A 354 0.32 4.95 17.67
CA ASP A 354 -0.64 6.05 17.49
C ASP A 354 -0.08 7.40 17.96
N VAL A 355 1.13 7.40 18.55
CA VAL A 355 1.79 8.62 19.05
C VAL A 355 3.11 8.85 18.32
N SER A 356 3.27 10.04 17.76
CA SER A 356 4.55 10.47 17.16
C SER A 356 4.86 11.91 17.60
N ASP A 357 6.14 12.16 17.89
CA ASP A 357 6.70 13.48 18.15
C ASP A 357 7.27 14.15 16.88
N VAL A 358 7.32 13.44 15.76
CA VAL A 358 7.91 13.90 14.49
C VAL A 358 6.96 13.85 13.30
N LEU A 359 5.88 13.06 13.36
CA LEU A 359 4.92 12.89 12.29
C LEU A 359 3.55 13.41 12.69
N ASN A 360 2.85 14.01 11.73
CA ASN A 360 1.44 14.38 11.84
C ASN A 360 0.62 13.54 10.85
N LYS A 361 -0.62 13.20 11.23
CA LYS A 361 -1.53 12.42 10.35
C LYS A 361 -1.76 13.10 8.99
N VAL A 362 -1.84 14.41 8.96
CA VAL A 362 -2.01 15.18 7.71
C VAL A 362 -0.78 16.07 7.52
N THR A 363 -0.07 15.83 6.43
CA THR A 363 1.05 16.67 6.00
C THR A 363 0.58 17.59 4.88
N VAL A 364 0.71 18.89 5.08
CA VAL A 364 0.42 19.90 4.05
C VAL A 364 1.72 20.18 3.31
N THR A 365 1.85 19.64 2.10
CA THR A 365 2.95 19.98 1.19
C THR A 365 2.49 21.09 0.26
N MET A 366 3.25 22.21 0.25
CA MET A 366 3.05 23.33 -0.69
C MET A 366 4.14 23.35 -1.75
#